data_34628b12f6b5ac43a01d41611befce56
#
_entry.id   34628b12f6b5ac43a01d41611befce56
#
_cell.length_a   1.000
_cell.length_b   1.000
_cell.length_c   1.000
_cell.angle_alpha   90.00
_cell.angle_beta   90.00
_cell.angle_gamma   90.00
#
_symmetry.space_group_name_H-M   'P 1'
#
loop_
_entity.id
_entity.type
_entity.pdbx_description
1 polymer ?
#
loop_
_entity_poly.entity_id
_entity_poly.type
_entity_poly.pdbx_seq_one_letter_code
_entity_poly.pdbx_strand_id
1 'polypeptide(L)'
;MRLPLTGFAFLLGYIILVGVASFLEKFSMKQLNPYQVNFLMAIGMAVTAVPALWIKQGSLNVPTKALPLGAPIGLLMALGSISFVLALSELPVGMTTGISTSYVLLVVLLSWWFLNEEMCWMKIAGALLTVAGVALLSWQQK
;
A
#
# COMPACT_ATOMS: atom_id res chain seq x y z
N MET A 1 4.54 -25.37 -6.75
CA MET A 1 3.66 -24.26 -7.09
C MET A 1 4.45 -23.31 -8.00
N ARG A 2 4.13 -23.21 -9.30
CA ARG A 2 4.84 -22.27 -10.20
C ARG A 2 4.20 -20.89 -10.00
N LEU A 3 4.92 -19.97 -9.39
CA LEU A 3 4.48 -18.57 -9.30
C LEU A 3 4.33 -18.05 -10.74
N PRO A 4 3.18 -17.44 -11.10
CA PRO A 4 3.00 -16.87 -12.43
C PRO A 4 4.01 -15.73 -12.62
N LEU A 5 4.91 -15.88 -13.59
CA LEU A 5 5.96 -14.89 -13.92
C LEU A 5 5.39 -13.48 -14.10
N THR A 6 4.20 -13.41 -14.70
CA THR A 6 3.47 -12.13 -14.91
C THR A 6 3.12 -11.42 -13.60
N GLY A 7 2.66 -12.15 -12.57
CA GLY A 7 2.37 -11.57 -11.27
C GLY A 7 3.63 -11.01 -10.59
N PHE A 8 4.75 -11.71 -10.74
CA PHE A 8 6.04 -11.26 -10.18
C PHE A 8 6.55 -9.98 -10.86
N ALA A 9 6.40 -9.88 -12.18
CA ALA A 9 6.77 -8.67 -12.93
C ALA A 9 5.93 -7.45 -12.49
N PHE A 10 4.62 -7.62 -12.25
CA PHE A 10 3.78 -6.55 -11.71
C PHE A 10 4.19 -6.13 -10.31
N LEU A 11 4.58 -7.07 -9.45
CA LEU A 11 5.07 -6.75 -8.10
C LEU A 11 6.39 -5.97 -8.14
N LEU A 12 7.32 -6.31 -9.02
CA LEU A 12 8.53 -5.53 -9.21
C LEU A 12 8.24 -4.10 -9.67
N GLY A 13 7.33 -3.96 -10.64
CA GLY A 13 6.86 -2.64 -11.08
C GLY A 13 6.24 -1.85 -9.92
N TYR A 14 5.40 -2.47 -9.12
CA TYR A 14 4.80 -1.86 -7.93
C TYR A 14 5.87 -1.36 -6.94
N ILE A 15 6.86 -2.19 -6.62
CA ILE A 15 7.94 -1.83 -5.68
C ILE A 15 8.69 -0.58 -6.15
N ILE A 16 9.05 -0.54 -7.44
CA ILE A 16 9.77 0.60 -8.02
C ILE A 16 8.89 1.86 -7.99
N LEU A 17 7.65 1.76 -8.47
CA LEU A 17 6.76 2.91 -8.58
C LEU A 17 6.40 3.48 -7.20
N VAL A 18 6.06 2.63 -6.23
CA VAL A 18 5.70 3.06 -4.88
C VAL A 18 6.93 3.58 -4.13
N GLY A 19 8.10 2.96 -4.31
CA GLY A 19 9.34 3.44 -3.70
C GLY A 19 9.72 4.86 -4.17
N VAL A 20 9.65 5.09 -5.49
CA VAL A 20 9.89 6.43 -6.06
C VAL A 20 8.81 7.42 -5.60
N ALA A 21 7.54 7.02 -5.60
CA ALA A 21 6.44 7.87 -5.14
C ALA A 21 6.64 8.30 -3.68
N SER A 22 6.94 7.38 -2.76
CA SER A 22 7.16 7.71 -1.34
C SER A 22 8.33 8.68 -1.13
N PHE A 23 9.39 8.56 -1.94
CA PHE A 23 10.47 9.54 -1.93
C PHE A 23 9.99 10.93 -2.41
N LEU A 24 9.24 10.99 -3.51
CA LEU A 24 8.69 12.24 -4.05
C LEU A 24 7.69 12.88 -3.10
N GLU A 25 6.85 12.09 -2.41
CA GLU A 25 5.94 12.57 -1.38
C GLU A 25 6.69 13.32 -0.28
N LYS A 26 7.74 12.72 0.29
CA LYS A 26 8.56 13.40 1.30
C LYS A 26 9.25 14.65 0.74
N PHE A 27 9.76 14.58 -0.49
CA PHE A 27 10.40 15.72 -1.14
C PHE A 27 9.43 16.88 -1.35
N SER A 28 8.18 16.59 -1.75
CA SER A 28 7.14 17.59 -1.97
C SER A 28 6.69 18.31 -0.69
N MET A 29 6.85 17.67 0.48
CA MET A 29 6.54 18.27 1.78
C MET A 29 7.43 19.47 2.16
N LYS A 30 8.49 19.75 1.38
CA LYS A 30 9.23 21.02 1.50
C LYS A 30 8.41 22.23 1.07
N GLN A 31 7.39 22.03 0.23
CA GLN A 31 6.58 23.10 -0.34
C GLN A 31 5.07 22.93 -0.08
N LEU A 32 4.63 21.70 0.17
CA LEU A 32 3.24 21.32 0.34
C LEU A 32 3.02 20.78 1.76
N ASN A 33 1.83 21.02 2.30
CA ASN A 33 1.45 20.39 3.55
C ASN A 33 0.98 18.94 3.30
N PRO A 34 0.96 18.06 4.31
CA PRO A 34 0.57 16.67 4.16
C PRO A 34 -0.80 16.46 3.50
N TYR A 35 -1.77 17.30 3.80
CA TYR A 35 -3.12 17.21 3.22
C TYR A 35 -3.15 17.54 1.73
N GLN A 36 -2.34 18.51 1.29
CA GLN A 36 -2.19 18.84 -0.13
C GLN A 36 -1.52 17.70 -0.90
N VAL A 37 -0.49 17.07 -0.31
CA VAL A 37 0.15 15.89 -0.91
C VAL A 37 -0.86 14.76 -1.07
N ASN A 38 -1.61 14.44 -0.02
CA ASN A 38 -2.64 13.40 -0.08
C ASN A 38 -3.75 13.72 -1.10
N PHE A 39 -4.16 14.97 -1.20
CA PHE A 39 -5.14 15.41 -2.21
C PHE A 39 -4.64 15.20 -3.65
N LEU A 40 -3.39 15.58 -3.93
CA LEU A 40 -2.77 15.34 -5.24
C LEU A 40 -2.62 13.85 -5.56
N MET A 41 -2.28 13.04 -4.56
CA MET A 41 -2.27 11.57 -4.70
C MET A 41 -3.66 11.03 -5.08
N ALA A 42 -4.71 11.49 -4.43
CA ALA A 42 -6.08 11.06 -4.72
C ALA A 42 -6.50 11.42 -6.17
N ILE A 43 -6.13 12.62 -6.63
CA ILE A 43 -6.34 13.01 -8.04
C ILE A 43 -5.56 12.09 -8.98
N GLY A 44 -4.29 11.84 -8.71
CA GLY A 44 -3.46 10.94 -9.52
C GLY A 44 -4.05 9.53 -9.62
N MET A 45 -4.54 8.99 -8.50
CA MET A 45 -5.22 7.69 -8.48
C MET A 45 -6.52 7.72 -9.31
N ALA A 46 -7.33 8.76 -9.21
CA ALA A 46 -8.55 8.89 -10.01
C ALA A 46 -8.25 9.00 -11.51
N VAL A 47 -7.27 9.82 -11.88
CA VAL A 47 -6.84 10.01 -13.28
C VAL A 47 -6.32 8.72 -13.90
N THR A 48 -5.72 7.81 -13.13
CA THR A 48 -5.23 6.51 -13.62
C THR A 48 -6.30 5.43 -13.56
N ALA A 49 -7.12 5.39 -12.51
CA ALA A 49 -8.13 4.35 -12.32
C ALA A 49 -9.28 4.45 -13.33
N VAL A 50 -9.75 5.66 -13.63
CA VAL A 50 -10.88 5.88 -14.56
C VAL A 50 -10.55 5.38 -15.99
N PRO A 51 -9.45 5.80 -16.63
CA PRO A 51 -9.07 5.26 -17.94
C PRO A 51 -8.78 3.75 -17.92
N ALA A 52 -8.16 3.25 -16.86
CA ALA A 52 -7.87 1.82 -16.74
C ALA A 52 -9.17 0.98 -16.75
N LEU A 53 -10.19 1.42 -16.02
CA LEU A 53 -11.50 0.78 -16.04
C LEU A 53 -12.16 0.86 -17.41
N TRP A 54 -12.12 2.05 -18.04
CA TRP A 54 -12.68 2.27 -19.36
C TRP A 54 -12.04 1.39 -20.42
N ILE A 55 -10.70 1.34 -20.46
CA ILE A 55 -9.95 0.51 -21.43
C ILE A 55 -10.29 -0.98 -21.27
N LYS A 56 -10.45 -1.42 -20.01
CA LYS A 56 -10.68 -2.84 -19.71
C LYS A 56 -12.12 -3.30 -19.98
N GLN A 57 -13.11 -2.44 -19.70
CA GLN A 57 -14.54 -2.81 -19.72
C GLN A 57 -15.34 -2.07 -20.80
N GLY A 58 -14.79 -1.04 -21.41
CA GLY A 58 -15.52 -0.16 -22.34
C GLY A 58 -16.62 0.69 -21.69
N SER A 59 -16.73 0.67 -20.37
CA SER A 59 -17.73 1.40 -19.60
C SER A 59 -17.26 1.69 -18.19
N LEU A 60 -17.82 2.72 -17.56
CA LEU A 60 -17.61 3.05 -16.13
C LEU A 60 -18.66 2.39 -15.21
N ASN A 61 -19.32 1.34 -15.69
CA ASN A 61 -20.38 0.69 -14.93
C ASN A 61 -19.79 -0.24 -13.87
N VAL A 62 -20.03 0.08 -12.60
CA VAL A 62 -19.68 -0.76 -11.46
C VAL A 62 -20.97 -1.41 -10.95
N PRO A 63 -21.01 -2.75 -10.80
CA PRO A 63 -22.19 -3.42 -10.30
C PRO A 63 -22.59 -2.89 -8.91
N THR A 64 -23.86 -2.49 -8.75
CA THR A 64 -24.36 -1.97 -7.47
C THR A 64 -24.18 -2.95 -6.31
N LYS A 65 -24.17 -4.24 -6.60
CA LYS A 65 -23.88 -5.32 -5.62
C LYS A 65 -22.45 -5.28 -5.08
N ALA A 66 -21.51 -4.64 -5.77
CA ALA A 66 -20.11 -4.48 -5.33
C ALA A 66 -19.90 -3.26 -4.43
N LEU A 67 -20.83 -2.30 -4.41
CA LEU A 67 -20.68 -1.06 -3.63
C LEU A 67 -20.54 -1.30 -2.12
N PRO A 68 -21.30 -2.22 -1.46
CA PRO A 68 -21.16 -2.47 -0.03
C PRO A 68 -19.76 -2.97 0.38
N LEU A 69 -19.02 -3.60 -0.55
CA LEU A 69 -17.64 -4.05 -0.33
C LEU A 69 -16.63 -2.99 -0.79
N GLY A 70 -16.86 -2.37 -1.93
CA GLY A 70 -15.95 -1.40 -2.51
C GLY A 70 -15.85 -0.09 -1.73
N ALA A 71 -16.97 0.42 -1.22
CA ALA A 71 -17.00 1.67 -0.48
C ALA A 71 -16.17 1.62 0.83
N PRO A 72 -16.27 0.60 1.69
CA PRO A 72 -15.39 0.46 2.84
C PRO A 72 -13.91 0.34 2.48
N ILE A 73 -13.58 -0.38 1.41
CA ILE A 73 -12.19 -0.50 0.93
C ILE A 73 -11.63 0.88 0.57
N GLY A 74 -12.38 1.65 -0.24
CA GLY A 74 -11.98 2.99 -0.63
C GLY A 74 -11.80 3.93 0.57
N LEU A 75 -12.72 3.87 1.54
CA LEU A 75 -12.66 4.68 2.75
C LEU A 75 -11.44 4.32 3.62
N LEU A 76 -11.20 3.04 3.84
CA LEU A 76 -10.05 2.57 4.63
C LEU A 76 -8.72 2.96 3.96
N MET A 77 -8.63 2.82 2.64
CA MET A 77 -7.44 3.24 1.89
C MET A 77 -7.23 4.75 1.95
N ALA A 78 -8.29 5.55 1.88
CA ALA A 78 -8.20 7.00 2.00
C ALA A 78 -7.74 7.44 3.39
N LEU A 79 -8.30 6.88 4.46
CA LEU A 79 -7.88 7.14 5.83
C LEU A 79 -6.45 6.66 6.08
N GLY A 80 -6.09 5.49 5.56
CA GLY A 80 -4.75 4.95 5.64
C GLY A 80 -3.71 5.83 4.94
N SER A 81 -4.02 6.35 3.76
CA SER A 81 -3.13 7.26 3.03
C SER A 81 -2.91 8.58 3.76
N ILE A 82 -3.96 9.17 4.34
CA ILE A 82 -3.84 10.37 5.18
C ILE A 82 -2.90 10.08 6.37
N SER A 83 -3.12 8.97 7.07
CA SER A 83 -2.30 8.57 8.22
C SER A 83 -0.84 8.36 7.82
N PHE A 84 -0.59 7.72 6.67
CA PHE A 84 0.75 7.50 6.14
C PHE A 84 1.46 8.82 5.83
N VAL A 85 0.80 9.74 5.12
CA VAL A 85 1.37 11.04 4.74
C VAL A 85 1.63 11.93 5.96
N LEU A 86 0.77 11.87 6.97
CA LEU A 86 1.01 12.53 8.26
C LEU A 86 2.24 11.95 8.98
N ALA A 87 2.36 10.63 9.06
CA ALA A 87 3.54 9.98 9.62
C ALA A 87 4.82 10.35 8.83
N LEU A 88 4.71 10.40 7.50
CA LEU A 88 5.82 10.79 6.61
C LEU A 88 6.25 12.25 6.83
N SER A 89 5.36 13.15 7.27
CA SER A 89 5.74 14.53 7.60
C SER A 89 6.65 14.61 8.82
N GLU A 90 6.43 13.74 9.80
CA GLU A 90 7.15 13.74 11.09
C GLU A 90 8.40 12.84 11.08
N LEU A 91 8.35 11.72 10.33
CA LEU A 91 9.37 10.68 10.35
C LEU A 91 10.18 10.64 9.05
N PRO A 92 11.40 10.08 9.07
CA PRO A 92 12.18 9.80 7.86
C PRO A 92 11.49 8.79 6.94
N VAL A 93 11.67 8.97 5.61
CA VAL A 93 11.05 8.12 4.58
C VAL A 93 11.29 6.63 4.82
N GLY A 94 12.54 6.24 5.04
CA GLY A 94 12.90 4.83 5.24
C GLY A 94 12.25 4.20 6.45
N MET A 95 12.11 4.97 7.55
CA MET A 95 11.44 4.51 8.76
C MET A 95 9.93 4.40 8.55
N THR A 96 9.30 5.42 7.98
CA THR A 96 7.85 5.44 7.74
C THR A 96 7.44 4.30 6.82
N THR A 97 8.12 4.15 5.68
CA THR A 97 7.85 3.06 4.73
C THR A 97 8.15 1.69 5.32
N GLY A 98 9.25 1.55 6.07
CA GLY A 98 9.60 0.32 6.75
C GLY A 98 8.53 -0.10 7.76
N ILE A 99 8.14 0.79 8.68
CA ILE A 99 7.10 0.49 9.69
C ILE A 99 5.76 0.20 9.01
N SER A 100 5.40 0.97 7.98
CA SER A 100 4.12 0.77 7.29
C SER A 100 4.03 -0.62 6.66
N THR A 101 5.12 -1.19 6.14
CA THR A 101 5.10 -2.55 5.58
C THR A 101 4.77 -3.64 6.60
N SER A 102 4.80 -3.34 7.90
CA SER A 102 4.39 -4.28 8.96
C SER A 102 2.90 -4.65 8.87
N TYR A 103 2.08 -3.93 8.08
CA TYR A 103 0.70 -4.34 7.81
C TYR A 103 0.61 -5.76 7.19
N VAL A 104 1.70 -6.26 6.60
CA VAL A 104 1.76 -7.62 6.06
C VAL A 104 1.40 -8.68 7.12
N LEU A 105 1.76 -8.46 8.39
CA LEU A 105 1.36 -9.34 9.48
C LEU A 105 -0.15 -9.39 9.65
N LEU A 106 -0.79 -8.22 9.65
CA LEU A 106 -2.24 -8.12 9.76
C LEU A 106 -2.92 -8.82 8.58
N VAL A 107 -2.41 -8.62 7.36
CA VAL A 107 -2.93 -9.26 6.16
C VAL A 107 -2.79 -10.78 6.25
N VAL A 108 -1.64 -11.30 6.66
CA VAL A 108 -1.41 -12.76 6.82
C VAL A 108 -2.37 -13.35 7.86
N LEU A 109 -2.58 -12.68 9.00
CA LEU A 109 -3.52 -13.13 10.03
C LEU A 109 -4.97 -13.12 9.53
N LEU A 110 -5.38 -12.06 8.84
CA LEU A 110 -6.74 -11.95 8.29
C LEU A 110 -6.97 -12.97 7.17
N SER A 111 -5.98 -13.19 6.30
CA SER A 111 -6.07 -14.21 5.24
C SER A 111 -6.21 -15.61 5.81
N TRP A 112 -5.48 -15.91 6.87
CA TRP A 112 -5.62 -17.19 7.57
C TRP A 112 -7.01 -17.34 8.18
N TRP A 113 -7.50 -16.31 8.88
CA TRP A 113 -8.76 -16.39 9.60
C TRP A 113 -10.00 -16.38 8.68
N PHE A 114 -10.03 -15.47 7.69
CA PHE A 114 -11.22 -15.26 6.86
C PHE A 114 -11.20 -15.99 5.52
N LEU A 115 -10.02 -16.16 4.91
CA LEU A 115 -9.88 -16.82 3.62
C LEU A 115 -9.47 -18.30 3.74
N ASN A 116 -9.27 -18.81 4.99
CA ASN A 116 -8.78 -20.17 5.24
C ASN A 116 -7.51 -20.52 4.44
N GLU A 117 -6.63 -19.54 4.22
CA GLU A 117 -5.36 -19.80 3.58
C GLU A 117 -4.45 -20.66 4.46
N GLU A 118 -3.77 -21.64 3.84
CA GLU A 118 -2.83 -22.49 4.57
C GLU A 118 -1.68 -21.67 5.17
N MET A 119 -1.53 -21.75 6.49
CA MET A 119 -0.40 -21.17 7.21
C MET A 119 0.79 -22.11 7.10
N CYS A 120 1.68 -21.80 6.18
CA CYS A 120 2.98 -22.45 6.09
C CYS A 120 3.98 -21.76 7.02
N TRP A 121 4.84 -22.55 7.68
CA TRP A 121 5.93 -22.02 8.52
C TRP A 121 6.78 -20.95 7.81
N MET A 122 7.00 -21.09 6.50
CA MET A 122 7.70 -20.09 5.70
C MET A 122 7.00 -18.72 5.65
N LYS A 123 5.66 -18.70 5.61
CA LYS A 123 4.89 -17.44 5.65
C LYS A 123 5.08 -16.73 7.00
N ILE A 124 5.03 -17.48 8.09
CA ILE A 124 5.24 -16.95 9.46
C ILE A 124 6.67 -16.43 9.61
N ALA A 125 7.66 -17.21 9.20
CA ALA A 125 9.06 -16.82 9.27
C ALA A 125 9.35 -15.56 8.43
N GLY A 126 8.80 -15.47 7.20
CA GLY A 126 8.93 -14.31 6.34
C GLY A 126 8.30 -13.04 6.97
N ALA A 127 7.12 -13.17 7.56
CA ALA A 127 6.45 -12.07 8.23
C ALA A 127 7.25 -11.58 9.47
N LEU A 128 7.78 -12.51 10.28
CA LEU A 128 8.62 -12.17 11.42
C LEU A 128 9.93 -11.51 11.01
N LEU A 129 10.58 -11.99 9.94
CA LEU A 129 11.78 -11.34 9.38
C LEU A 129 11.51 -9.93 8.88
N THR A 130 10.36 -9.68 8.28
CA THR A 130 9.94 -8.33 7.86
C THR A 130 9.87 -7.40 9.07
N VAL A 131 9.23 -7.83 10.16
CA VAL A 131 9.13 -7.03 11.39
C VAL A 131 10.49 -6.82 12.04
N ALA A 132 11.33 -7.84 12.08
CA ALA A 132 12.70 -7.73 12.59
C ALA A 132 13.52 -6.73 11.77
N GLY A 133 13.42 -6.76 10.43
CA GLY A 133 14.05 -5.78 9.55
C GLY A 133 13.58 -4.35 9.80
N VAL A 134 12.25 -4.17 9.99
CA VAL A 134 11.67 -2.87 10.35
C VAL A 134 12.16 -2.38 11.71
N ALA A 135 12.24 -3.26 12.71
CA ALA A 135 12.76 -2.91 14.03
C ALA A 135 14.22 -2.44 13.96
N LEU A 136 15.04 -3.09 13.13
CA LEU A 136 16.42 -2.67 12.89
C LEU A 136 16.52 -1.29 12.20
N LEU A 137 15.67 -1.02 11.21
CA LEU A 137 15.60 0.30 10.56
C LEU A 137 15.19 1.40 11.53
N SER A 138 14.34 1.09 12.50
CA SER A 138 13.89 2.03 13.51
C SER A 138 14.95 2.28 14.60
N TRP A 139 15.85 1.33 14.84
CA TRP A 139 16.86 1.40 15.91
C TRP A 139 17.96 2.42 15.65
N GLN A 140 18.31 2.69 14.40
CA GLN A 140 19.44 3.54 14.03
C GLN A 140 19.20 5.05 14.16
N GLN A 141 18.09 5.50 14.72
CA GLN A 141 17.74 6.92 14.80
C GLN A 141 17.71 7.47 16.24
N LYS A 142 18.74 7.13 16.99
CA LYS A 142 19.09 7.90 18.20
C LYS A 142 20.21 8.87 17.93
#